data_9074da288daf5e13f1fa2aef9909cf4b
#
_entry.id   9074da288daf5e13f1fa2aef9909cf4b
#
_cell.length_a   1.000
_cell.length_b   1.000
_cell.length_c   1.000
_cell.angle_alpha   90.00
_cell.angle_beta   90.00
_cell.angle_gamma   90.00
#
_symmetry.space_group_name_H-M   'P 1'
#
loop_
_entity.id
_entity.type
_entity.pdbx_description
1 polymer ?
#
loop_
_entity_poly.entity_id
_entity_poly.type
_entity_poly.pdbx_seq_one_letter_code
_entity_poly.pdbx_strand_id
1 'polypeptide(L)' 'MTAPPIIILVRPQLGQNIGKAARAMLNFGLTEMRLVAPRDGWPNPNAGPAASGADIVLEATGLFLDKDGA' A
#
# COMPACT_ATOMS: atom_id res chain seq x y z
N MET A 1 -0.69 -12.55 21.93
CA MET A 1 -0.26 -12.44 20.54
C MET A 1 -0.73 -11.12 19.97
N THR A 2 0.17 -10.33 19.44
CA THR A 2 -0.19 -9.04 18.85
C THR A 2 -0.49 -9.20 17.36
N ALA A 3 -1.44 -8.38 16.88
CA ALA A 3 -1.72 -8.34 15.45
C ALA A 3 -0.52 -7.75 14.70
N PRO A 4 -0.28 -8.14 13.45
CA PRO A 4 0.76 -7.51 12.66
C PRO A 4 0.43 -6.03 12.42
N PRO A 5 1.45 -5.18 12.28
CA PRO A 5 1.22 -3.77 12.03
C PRO A 5 0.57 -3.52 10.68
N ILE A 6 -0.22 -2.46 10.63
CA ILE A 6 -0.81 -1.97 9.37
C ILE A 6 0.09 -0.85 8.89
N ILE A 7 0.47 -0.90 7.62
CA ILE A 7 1.29 0.15 7.03
C ILE A 7 0.38 1.19 6.38
N ILE A 8 0.57 2.44 6.76
CA ILE A 8 -0.24 3.55 6.25
C ILE A 8 0.67 4.50 5.50
N LEU A 9 0.42 4.68 4.20
CA LEU A 9 1.14 5.64 3.38
C LEU A 9 0.28 6.88 3.20
N VAL A 10 0.78 8.02 3.64
CA VAL A 10 0.05 9.29 3.58
C VAL A 10 0.54 10.09 2.39
N ARG A 11 -0.37 10.39 1.48
CA ARG A 11 -0.14 11.18 0.25
C ARG A 11 1.04 10.64 -0.57
N PRO A 12 1.08 9.32 -0.85
CA PRO A 12 2.15 8.81 -1.70
C PRO A 12 2.07 9.44 -3.09
N GLN A 13 3.21 9.78 -3.67
CA GLN A 13 3.24 10.50 -4.93
C GLN A 13 3.38 9.57 -6.14
N LEU A 14 4.28 8.60 -6.06
CA LEU A 14 4.54 7.71 -7.19
C LEU A 14 3.94 6.34 -6.96
N GLY A 15 3.21 5.83 -7.97
CA GLY A 15 2.66 4.49 -7.91
C GLY A 15 3.73 3.42 -7.71
N GLN A 16 4.90 3.62 -8.31
CA GLN A 16 6.04 2.71 -8.12
C GLN A 16 6.45 2.59 -6.66
N ASN A 17 6.40 3.68 -5.90
CA ASN A 17 6.76 3.66 -4.49
C ASN A 17 5.74 2.87 -3.67
N ILE A 18 4.46 2.93 -4.05
CA ILE A 18 3.44 2.11 -3.43
C ILE A 18 3.73 0.63 -3.68
N GLY A 19 4.08 0.28 -4.92
CA GLY A 19 4.45 -1.09 -5.27
C GLY A 19 5.68 -1.57 -4.52
N LYS A 20 6.70 -0.74 -4.40
CA LYS A 20 7.91 -1.08 -3.65
C LYS A 20 7.62 -1.29 -2.17
N ALA A 21 6.73 -0.46 -1.60
CA ALA A 21 6.30 -0.64 -0.22
C ALA A 21 5.59 -1.98 -0.03
N ALA A 22 4.69 -2.34 -0.94
CA ALA A 22 3.99 -3.61 -0.90
C ALA A 22 4.96 -4.80 -0.94
N ARG A 23 5.97 -4.71 -1.79
CA ARG A 23 6.99 -5.75 -1.89
C ARG A 23 7.78 -5.88 -0.61
N ALA A 24 8.21 -4.75 -0.03
CA ALA A 24 8.92 -4.76 1.24
C ALA A 24 8.07 -5.34 2.36
N MET A 25 6.79 -4.96 2.41
CA MET A 25 5.85 -5.48 3.40
C MET A 25 5.75 -7.00 3.34
N LEU A 26 5.62 -7.54 2.15
CA LEU A 26 5.48 -8.98 1.98
C LEU A 26 6.70 -9.73 2.48
N ASN A 27 7.90 -9.16 2.31
CA ASN A 27 9.13 -9.75 2.81
C ASN A 27 9.14 -9.85 4.34
N PHE A 28 8.38 -9.00 5.03
CA PHE A 28 8.24 -9.04 6.49
C PHE A 28 6.95 -9.72 6.93
N GLY A 29 6.22 -10.33 6.01
CA GLY A 29 4.96 -11.00 6.33
C GLY A 29 3.81 -10.04 6.60
N LEU A 30 3.91 -8.80 6.18
CA LEU A 30 2.86 -7.80 6.35
C LEU A 30 2.02 -7.74 5.09
N THR A 31 0.70 -7.78 5.25
CA THR A 31 -0.22 -7.82 4.09
C THR A 31 -1.24 -6.70 4.08
N GLU A 32 -1.36 -5.93 5.15
CA GLU A 32 -2.37 -4.88 5.21
C GLU A 32 -1.74 -3.50 5.04
N MET A 33 -2.14 -2.81 3.97
CA MET A 33 -1.70 -1.46 3.66
C MET A 33 -2.91 -0.56 3.46
N ARG A 34 -2.79 0.69 3.90
CA ARG A 34 -3.79 1.72 3.68
C ARG A 34 -3.15 2.92 3.02
N LEU A 35 -3.84 3.49 2.04
CA LEU A 35 -3.38 4.69 1.34
C LEU A 35 -4.28 5.85 1.71
N VAL A 36 -3.66 6.95 2.11
CA VAL A 36 -4.38 8.18 2.45
C VAL A 36 -4.10 9.21 1.37
N ALA A 37 -5.14 9.61 0.63
CA ALA A 37 -5.09 10.65 -0.40
C ALA A 37 -3.88 10.49 -1.35
N PRO A 38 -3.70 9.35 -2.02
CA PRO A 38 -2.61 9.20 -2.98
C PRO A 38 -2.75 10.22 -4.10
N ARG A 39 -1.63 10.83 -4.50
CA ARG A 39 -1.65 11.91 -5.50
C ARG A 39 -2.34 11.50 -6.80
N ASP A 40 -2.04 10.31 -7.30
CA ASP A 40 -2.56 9.85 -8.60
C ASP A 40 -3.77 8.93 -8.46
N GLY A 41 -4.34 8.84 -7.26
CA GLY A 41 -5.49 7.98 -7.00
C GLY A 41 -5.11 6.53 -6.81
N TRP A 42 -6.12 5.70 -6.65
CA TRP A 42 -5.95 4.26 -6.48
C TRP A 42 -7.16 3.55 -7.10
N PRO A 43 -6.98 2.46 -7.82
CA PRO A 43 -5.71 1.79 -8.10
C PRO A 43 -4.81 2.58 -9.07
N ASN A 44 -3.50 2.28 -9.01
CA ASN A 44 -2.50 2.93 -9.83
C ASN A 44 -1.77 1.88 -10.67
N PRO A 45 -1.77 2.01 -12.01
CA PRO A 45 -1.19 0.99 -12.89
C PRO A 45 0.32 0.81 -12.73
N ASN A 46 1.01 1.81 -12.17
CA ASN A 46 2.45 1.74 -11.97
C ASN A 46 2.85 0.97 -10.72
N ALA A 47 1.92 0.70 -9.82
CA ALA A 47 2.20 -0.02 -8.57
C ALA A 47 2.44 -1.51 -8.82
N GLY A 48 1.65 -2.12 -9.70
CA GLY A 48 1.73 -3.56 -9.96
C GLY A 48 3.12 -4.01 -10.39
N PRO A 49 3.69 -3.45 -11.47
CA PRO A 49 5.03 -3.85 -11.92
C PRO A 49 6.10 -3.66 -10.85
N ALA A 50 6.02 -2.60 -10.05
CA ALA A 50 6.98 -2.34 -8.99
C ALA A 50 6.82 -3.26 -7.77
N ALA A 51 5.65 -3.85 -7.60
CA ALA A 51 5.37 -4.75 -6.48
C ALA A 51 5.99 -6.14 -6.64
N SER A 52 6.25 -6.57 -7.88
CA SER A 52 7.02 -7.78 -8.19
C SER A 52 6.59 -9.01 -7.38
N GLY A 53 5.33 -9.40 -7.54
CA GLY A 53 4.78 -10.58 -6.84
C GLY A 53 4.03 -10.27 -5.56
N ALA A 54 4.02 -9.02 -5.10
CA ALA A 54 3.27 -8.62 -3.91
C ALA A 54 1.84 -8.16 -4.28
N ASP A 55 1.23 -8.78 -5.28
CA ASP A 55 -0.11 -8.42 -5.72
C ASP A 55 -1.16 -8.61 -4.62
N ILE A 56 -0.95 -9.59 -3.76
CA ILE A 56 -1.86 -9.83 -2.63
C ILE A 56 -1.97 -8.61 -1.71
N VAL A 57 -0.86 -7.88 -1.52
CA VAL A 57 -0.87 -6.66 -0.71
C VAL A 57 -1.63 -5.56 -1.44
N LEU A 58 -1.38 -5.40 -2.75
CA LEU A 58 -2.05 -4.37 -3.54
C LEU A 58 -3.56 -4.60 -3.62
N GLU A 59 -3.98 -5.85 -3.79
CA GLU A 59 -5.40 -6.19 -3.88
C GLU A 59 -6.15 -5.93 -2.58
N ALA A 60 -5.46 -6.05 -1.45
CA ALA A 60 -6.06 -5.83 -0.14
C ALA A 60 -5.91 -4.39 0.36
N THR A 61 -5.32 -3.51 -0.44
CA THR A 61 -5.05 -2.13 -0.03
C THR A 61 -6.33 -1.32 0.13
N GLY A 62 -6.48 -0.64 1.27
CA GLY A 62 -7.59 0.26 1.55
C GLY A 62 -7.29 1.68 1.12
N LEU A 63 -8.29 2.38 0.57
CA LEU A 63 -8.17 3.77 0.15
C LEU A 63 -8.97 4.66 1.10
N PHE A 64 -8.34 5.70 1.62
CA PHE A 64 -8.93 6.64 2.54
C PHE A 64 -8.71 8.08 2.07
N LEU A 65 -9.68 8.97 2.36
CA LEU A 65 -9.59 10.36 1.95
C LEU A 65 -8.71 11.18 2.90
N ASP A 66 -8.68 10.80 4.17
CA ASP A 66 -7.85 11.47 5.16
C ASP A 66 -7.31 10.47 6.18
N LYS A 67 -6.30 10.90 6.93
CA LYS A 67 -5.61 10.02 7.88
C LYS A 67 -6.49 9.62 9.07
N ASP A 68 -7.50 10.41 9.40
CA ASP A 68 -8.35 10.13 10.55
C ASP A 68 -9.29 8.94 10.28
N GLY A 69 -9.61 8.68 9.00
CA GLY A 69 -10.39 7.53 8.60
C GLY A 69 -9.57 6.26 8.43
N ALA A 70 -8.26 6.41 8.33
CA ALA A 70 -7.39 5.24 8.14
C ALA A 70 -7.04 4.58 9.50
#